data_1596ca13950639161db6bb9f8c61d4f3
#
_entry.id   1596ca13950639161db6bb9f8c61d4f3
#
_cell.length_a   1.000
_cell.length_b   1.000
_cell.length_c   1.000
_cell.angle_alpha   90.00
_cell.angle_beta   90.00
_cell.angle_gamma   90.00
#
_symmetry.space_group_name_H-M   'P 1'
#
loop_
_entity.id
_entity.type
_entity.pdbx_description
1 polymer ?
#
loop_
_entity_poly.entity_id
_entity_poly.type
_entity_poly.pdbx_seq_one_letter_code
_entity_poly.pdbx_strand_id
1 'polypeptide(L)'
;MTAKQSGRNRALAFDLARVLVVDDDPTSRLTLQTVLEAGGYHVEAAGSAAEAVDKLEEQQYELVLSDLQLESPEAGLKVLAHARMMDYKPATAIVTASHERPAENASGSRMLIKPEDLPGLLSKVASLISHRAARRVNREVRHN
;
A
#
# COMPACT_ATOMS: atom_id res chain seq x y z
N MET A 1 21.99 -20.08 13.69
CA MET A 1 21.37 -19.89 13.37
C MET A 1 21.09 -19.41 13.24
N THR A 2 21.07 -19.40 13.37
CA THR A 2 20.38 -18.94 13.07
C THR A 2 19.79 -18.32 13.18
N ALA A 3 20.02 -18.14 13.52
CA ALA A 3 19.13 -17.50 13.38
C ALA A 3 18.75 -16.95 13.24
N LYS A 4 18.90 -16.88 13.39
CA LYS A 4 18.20 -16.39 13.01
C LYS A 4 17.52 -16.29 12.71
N GLN A 5 17.52 -16.49 12.79
CA GLN A 5 16.58 -16.48 12.41
C GLN A 5 15.84 -16.39 12.57
N SER A 6 16.14 -16.40 12.99
CA SER A 6 15.07 -16.31 12.99
C SER A 6 14.53 -15.82 13.28
N GLY A 7 14.82 -15.59 13.52
CA GLY A 7 14.02 -15.20 13.50
C GLY A 7 13.65 -14.77 13.72
N ARG A 8 13.74 -14.74 13.82
CA ARG A 8 13.08 -14.48 13.56
C ARG A 8 12.25 -14.36 13.46
N ASN A 9 12.16 -14.57 13.35
CA ASN A 9 11.18 -14.48 13.00
C ASN A 9 10.33 -14.29 13.60
N ARG A 10 10.35 -14.09 14.28
CA ARG A 10 9.52 -13.72 14.76
C ARG A 10 9.05 -12.84 14.80
N ALA A 11 9.85 -12.59 14.86
CA ALA A 11 9.33 -11.43 14.88
C ALA A 11 8.30 -11.41 14.25
N LEU A 12 8.44 -12.11 13.91
CA LEU A 12 7.63 -12.22 13.27
C LEU A 12 6.31 -12.07 13.46
N ALA A 13 5.87 -12.29 14.51
CA ALA A 13 4.52 -12.09 14.80
C ALA A 13 4.15 -10.68 14.63
N PHE A 14 5.09 -9.92 14.57
CA PHE A 14 4.91 -8.62 14.25
C PHE A 14 5.32 -8.37 12.90
N ASP A 15 5.26 -9.40 12.07
CA ASP A 15 5.56 -9.19 10.73
C ASP A 15 4.74 -8.12 10.29
N LEU A 16 5.41 -7.10 9.95
CA LEU A 16 4.86 -5.89 9.59
C LEU A 16 4.13 -6.07 8.32
N ALA A 17 3.03 -5.44 8.22
CA ALA A 17 2.29 -5.44 6.98
C ALA A 17 3.19 -5.00 5.84
N ARG A 18 3.03 -5.63 4.71
CA ARG A 18 3.81 -5.32 3.51
C ARG A 18 3.06 -4.29 2.70
N VAL A 19 3.74 -3.19 2.39
CA VAL A 19 3.15 -2.05 1.69
C VAL A 19 3.91 -1.85 0.38
N LEU A 20 3.17 -1.68 -0.72
CA LEU A 20 3.76 -1.29 -2.00
C LEU A 20 3.50 0.18 -2.23
N VAL A 21 4.56 0.94 -2.45
CA VAL A 21 4.48 2.36 -2.76
C VAL A 21 4.81 2.54 -4.24
N VAL A 22 3.90 3.17 -4.98
CA VAL A 22 4.07 3.39 -6.42
C VAL A 22 4.08 4.89 -6.69
N ASP A 23 5.23 5.39 -7.14
CA ASP A 23 5.40 6.81 -7.38
C ASP A 23 6.55 6.98 -8.37
N ASP A 24 6.33 7.71 -9.45
CA ASP A 24 7.36 7.88 -10.47
C ASP A 24 8.39 8.96 -10.09
N ASP A 25 8.14 9.74 -9.05
CA ASP A 25 9.11 10.71 -8.58
C ASP A 25 10.03 10.06 -7.53
N PRO A 26 11.34 9.95 -7.81
CA PRO A 26 12.24 9.26 -6.89
C PRO A 26 12.28 9.85 -5.49
N THR A 27 12.19 11.17 -5.38
CA THR A 27 12.25 11.84 -4.07
C THR A 27 11.01 11.53 -3.24
N SER A 28 9.83 11.67 -3.84
CA SER A 28 8.58 11.35 -3.16
C SER A 28 8.52 9.88 -2.78
N ARG A 29 8.96 9.02 -3.69
CA ARG A 29 8.95 7.58 -3.45
C ARG A 29 9.84 7.22 -2.26
N LEU A 30 11.05 7.78 -2.22
CA LEU A 30 11.97 7.51 -1.12
C LEU A 30 11.44 8.06 0.20
N THR A 31 10.83 9.24 0.16
CA THR A 31 10.27 9.85 1.36
C THR A 31 9.16 8.97 1.95
N LEU A 32 8.23 8.52 1.12
CA LEU A 32 7.15 7.66 1.57
C LEU A 32 7.70 6.34 2.12
N GLN A 33 8.64 5.76 1.39
CA GLN A 33 9.24 4.50 1.82
C GLN A 33 9.90 4.66 3.19
N THR A 34 10.67 5.72 3.37
CA THR A 34 11.40 5.95 4.61
C THR A 34 10.44 6.14 5.79
N VAL A 35 9.39 6.94 5.59
CA VAL A 35 8.44 7.20 6.66
C VAL A 35 7.70 5.92 7.05
N LEU A 36 7.27 5.15 6.07
CA LEU A 36 6.55 3.91 6.35
C LEU A 36 7.44 2.88 7.03
N GLU A 37 8.69 2.78 6.59
CA GLU A 37 9.63 1.86 7.24
C GLU A 37 9.89 2.28 8.69
N ALA A 38 10.00 3.59 8.93
CA ALA A 38 10.15 4.08 10.28
C ALA A 38 8.92 3.77 11.14
N GLY A 39 7.76 3.70 10.53
CA GLY A 39 6.54 3.32 11.22
C GLY A 39 6.39 1.83 11.45
N GLY A 40 7.32 1.03 10.95
CA GLY A 40 7.34 -0.40 11.21
C GLY A 40 6.85 -1.26 10.07
N TYR A 41 6.59 -0.72 8.89
CA TYR A 41 6.09 -1.50 7.77
C TYR A 41 7.22 -2.03 6.90
N HIS A 42 6.96 -3.15 6.26
CA HIS A 42 7.87 -3.66 5.24
C HIS A 42 7.45 -3.05 3.91
N VAL A 43 8.32 -2.24 3.32
CA VAL A 43 7.93 -1.44 2.17
C VAL A 43 8.72 -1.85 0.93
N GLU A 44 8.01 -2.01 -0.17
CA GLU A 44 8.63 -2.11 -1.49
C GLU A 44 8.14 -0.97 -2.33
N ALA A 45 8.95 -0.57 -3.29
CA ALA A 45 8.65 0.61 -4.08
C ALA A 45 8.75 0.31 -5.56
N ALA A 46 7.87 0.95 -6.33
CA ALA A 46 7.86 0.83 -7.78
C ALA A 46 7.81 2.22 -8.38
N GLY A 47 8.53 2.41 -9.48
CA GLY A 47 8.60 3.70 -10.13
C GLY A 47 7.70 3.84 -11.34
N SER A 48 6.94 2.81 -11.66
CA SER A 48 6.04 2.83 -12.81
C SER A 48 4.91 1.85 -12.59
N ALA A 49 3.85 1.98 -13.39
CA ALA A 49 2.74 1.05 -13.32
C ALA A 49 3.17 -0.35 -13.70
N ALA A 50 4.02 -0.50 -14.70
CA ALA A 50 4.48 -1.83 -15.12
C ALA A 50 5.26 -2.52 -14.02
N GLU A 51 6.16 -1.79 -13.36
CA GLU A 51 6.91 -2.35 -12.26
C GLU A 51 5.99 -2.73 -11.10
N ALA A 52 4.99 -1.90 -10.83
CA ALA A 52 4.04 -2.17 -9.76
C ALA A 52 3.25 -3.44 -10.03
N VAL A 53 2.78 -3.61 -11.26
CA VAL A 53 2.04 -4.82 -11.63
C VAL A 53 2.90 -6.07 -11.43
N ASP A 54 4.15 -6.01 -11.86
CA ASP A 54 5.06 -7.15 -11.68
C ASP A 54 5.20 -7.49 -10.20
N LYS A 55 5.36 -6.49 -9.35
CA LYS A 55 5.50 -6.74 -7.91
C LYS A 55 4.23 -7.31 -7.32
N LEU A 56 3.08 -6.82 -7.74
CA LEU A 56 1.80 -7.33 -7.26
C LEU A 56 1.61 -8.81 -7.59
N GLU A 57 2.15 -9.24 -8.74
CA GLU A 57 2.07 -10.64 -9.13
C GLU A 57 3.06 -11.52 -8.39
N GLU A 58 4.17 -10.94 -7.93
CA GLU A 58 5.24 -11.71 -7.31
C GLU A 58 5.06 -11.89 -5.81
N GLN A 59 4.42 -10.94 -5.14
CA GLN A 59 4.28 -10.97 -3.70
C GLN A 59 2.92 -10.47 -3.28
N GLN A 60 2.56 -10.77 -2.05
CA GLN A 60 1.29 -10.30 -1.48
C GLN A 60 1.55 -9.05 -0.66
N TYR A 61 0.64 -8.10 -0.77
CA TYR A 61 0.73 -6.84 -0.03
C TYR A 61 -0.56 -6.62 0.74
N GLU A 62 -0.44 -6.03 1.93
CA GLU A 62 -1.62 -5.64 2.69
C GLU A 62 -2.16 -4.30 2.22
N LEU A 63 -1.29 -3.46 1.66
CA LEU A 63 -1.69 -2.12 1.23
C LEU A 63 -0.91 -1.71 0.00
N VAL A 64 -1.58 -1.08 -0.95
CA VAL A 64 -0.95 -0.48 -2.12
C VAL A 64 -1.26 1.01 -2.11
N LEU A 65 -0.22 1.82 -2.06
CA LEU A 65 -0.33 3.27 -2.15
C LEU A 65 0.21 3.70 -3.51
N SER A 66 -0.63 4.33 -4.31
CA SER A 66 -0.21 4.76 -5.64
C SER A 66 -0.41 6.25 -5.80
N ASP A 67 0.58 6.91 -6.38
CA ASP A 67 0.43 8.29 -6.79
C ASP A 67 -0.67 8.37 -7.85
N LEU A 68 -1.50 9.38 -7.75
CA LEU A 68 -2.54 9.59 -8.74
C LEU A 68 -1.96 9.88 -10.11
N GLN A 69 -0.85 10.61 -10.14
CA GLN A 69 -0.22 10.97 -11.40
C GLN A 69 1.10 10.23 -11.55
N LEU A 70 1.02 9.02 -12.02
CA LEU A 70 2.21 8.28 -12.42
C LEU A 70 2.66 8.76 -13.79
N GLU A 71 3.22 7.87 -14.61
CA GLU A 71 3.66 8.24 -15.94
C GLU A 71 2.49 8.74 -16.81
N SER A 72 1.25 8.46 -16.42
CA SER A 72 0.08 9.04 -17.04
C SER A 72 -1.04 9.09 -16.02
N PRO A 73 -2.09 9.91 -16.28
CA PRO A 73 -3.21 9.98 -15.34
C PRO A 73 -3.92 8.65 -15.13
N GLU A 74 -3.92 7.79 -16.15
CA GLU A 74 -4.59 6.50 -16.03
C GLU A 74 -3.73 5.45 -15.34
N ALA A 75 -2.42 5.64 -15.33
CA ALA A 75 -1.53 4.59 -14.83
C ALA A 75 -1.74 4.29 -13.36
N GLY A 76 -1.91 5.33 -12.55
CA GLY A 76 -2.17 5.13 -11.12
C GLY A 76 -3.45 4.37 -10.86
N LEU A 77 -4.50 4.70 -11.62
CA LEU A 77 -5.77 3.99 -11.49
C LEU A 77 -5.66 2.54 -11.94
N LYS A 78 -4.87 2.29 -12.96
CA LYS A 78 -4.65 0.91 -13.43
C LYS A 78 -3.93 0.06 -12.37
N VAL A 79 -2.98 0.65 -11.68
CA VAL A 79 -2.29 -0.07 -10.60
C VAL A 79 -3.28 -0.48 -9.52
N LEU A 80 -4.15 0.45 -9.12
CA LEU A 80 -5.12 0.15 -8.08
C LEU A 80 -6.16 -0.86 -8.55
N ALA A 81 -6.59 -0.75 -9.80
CA ALA A 81 -7.52 -1.73 -10.35
C ALA A 81 -6.90 -3.11 -10.40
N HIS A 82 -5.64 -3.21 -10.80
CA HIS A 82 -4.94 -4.49 -10.82
C HIS A 82 -4.81 -5.07 -9.41
N ALA A 83 -4.48 -4.22 -8.45
CA ALA A 83 -4.35 -4.65 -7.07
C ALA A 83 -5.65 -5.26 -6.54
N ARG A 84 -6.79 -4.65 -6.89
CA ARG A 84 -8.09 -5.16 -6.44
C ARG A 84 -8.43 -6.50 -7.02
N MET A 85 -7.82 -6.88 -8.14
CA MET A 85 -8.06 -8.18 -8.76
C MET A 85 -7.23 -9.29 -8.16
N MET A 86 -6.24 -8.96 -7.32
CA MET A 86 -5.41 -9.97 -6.71
C MET A 86 -6.20 -10.74 -5.65
N ASP A 87 -5.94 -12.04 -5.55
CA ASP A 87 -6.66 -12.90 -4.60
C ASP A 87 -6.48 -12.45 -3.16
N TYR A 88 -5.32 -11.89 -2.84
CA TYR A 88 -5.06 -11.47 -1.47
C TYR A 88 -5.73 -10.12 -1.12
N LYS A 89 -6.39 -9.48 -2.07
CA LYS A 89 -7.24 -8.30 -1.85
C LYS A 89 -6.58 -7.26 -0.94
N PRO A 90 -5.54 -6.58 -1.41
CA PRO A 90 -4.90 -5.56 -0.58
C PRO A 90 -5.82 -4.35 -0.43
N ALA A 91 -5.63 -3.59 0.65
CA ALA A 91 -6.22 -2.27 0.72
C ALA A 91 -5.53 -1.38 -0.32
N THR A 92 -6.24 -0.40 -0.85
CA THR A 92 -5.68 0.52 -1.85
C THR A 92 -5.97 1.95 -1.45
N ALA A 93 -5.04 2.84 -1.76
CA ALA A 93 -5.23 4.26 -1.50
C ALA A 93 -4.43 5.08 -2.49
N ILE A 94 -4.89 6.30 -2.72
CA ILE A 94 -4.22 7.25 -3.59
C ILE A 94 -3.46 8.24 -2.73
N VAL A 95 -2.19 8.44 -3.08
CA VAL A 95 -1.36 9.47 -2.46
C VAL A 95 -1.18 10.56 -3.49
N THR A 96 -1.41 11.80 -3.09
CA THR A 96 -1.21 12.89 -4.02
C THR A 96 -0.53 14.05 -3.32
N ALA A 97 0.43 14.63 -4.02
CA ALA A 97 1.09 15.84 -3.55
C ALA A 97 0.30 17.08 -3.93
N SER A 98 -0.68 16.96 -4.80
CA SER A 98 -1.45 18.12 -5.22
C SER A 98 -2.70 18.25 -4.36
N HIS A 99 -3.26 19.42 -4.35
CA HIS A 99 -4.49 19.67 -3.63
C HIS A 99 -5.72 19.27 -4.44
N GLU A 100 -5.50 18.72 -5.62
CA GLU A 100 -6.60 18.29 -6.46
C GLU A 100 -7.26 17.07 -5.90
N ARG A 101 -8.56 17.02 -5.94
CA ARG A 101 -9.30 15.86 -5.50
C ARG A 101 -9.29 14.81 -6.58
N PRO A 102 -9.16 13.53 -6.20
CA PRO A 102 -9.37 12.47 -7.19
C PRO A 102 -10.79 12.54 -7.72
N ALA A 103 -10.99 12.02 -8.89
CA ALA A 103 -12.32 11.97 -9.48
C ALA A 103 -13.27 11.23 -8.53
N GLU A 104 -14.45 11.79 -8.33
CA GLU A 104 -15.38 11.25 -7.36
C GLU A 104 -15.85 9.85 -7.72
N ASN A 105 -15.86 9.56 -9.01
CA ASN A 105 -16.37 8.27 -9.47
C ASN A 105 -15.29 7.20 -9.56
N ALA A 106 -14.07 7.49 -9.15
CA ALA A 106 -13.07 6.44 -9.12
C ALA A 106 -13.48 5.47 -8.03
N SER A 107 -13.73 4.24 -8.41
CA SER A 107 -14.22 3.25 -7.48
C SER A 107 -13.10 2.82 -6.53
N GLY A 108 -13.47 2.36 -5.35
CA GLY A 108 -12.54 1.82 -4.38
C GLY A 108 -12.22 2.80 -3.28
N SER A 109 -11.43 2.33 -2.35
CA SER A 109 -11.02 3.15 -1.23
C SER A 109 -10.15 4.27 -1.71
N ARG A 110 -10.65 5.46 -1.54
CA ARG A 110 -9.86 6.61 -1.87
C ARG A 110 -9.55 7.32 -0.61
N MET A 111 -8.34 7.24 -0.19
CA MET A 111 -7.91 8.05 0.90
C MET A 111 -6.86 8.98 0.36
N LEU A 112 -7.15 10.26 0.44
CA LEU A 112 -6.21 11.26 0.01
C LEU A 112 -5.20 11.43 1.12
N ILE A 113 -3.97 11.10 0.84
CA ILE A 113 -2.91 11.23 1.82
C ILE A 113 -1.94 12.28 1.32
N LYS A 114 -1.74 13.31 2.14
CA LYS A 114 -0.84 14.38 1.76
C LYS A 114 0.52 14.13 2.36
N PRO A 115 1.58 14.17 1.56
CA PRO A 115 2.91 13.86 2.07
C PRO A 115 3.38 14.77 3.20
N GLU A 116 2.90 16.00 3.26
CA GLU A 116 3.32 16.91 4.31
C GLU A 116 2.71 16.56 5.67
N ASP A 117 1.72 15.69 5.71
CA ASP A 117 1.10 15.28 6.97
C ASP A 117 1.57 13.88 7.33
N LEU A 118 2.82 13.77 7.74
CA LEU A 118 3.42 12.46 8.00
C LEU A 118 2.78 11.71 9.17
N PRO A 119 2.48 12.36 10.31
CA PRO A 119 1.77 11.63 11.37
C PRO A 119 0.39 11.16 10.92
N GLY A 120 -0.31 11.97 10.13
CA GLY A 120 -1.60 11.58 9.58
C GLY A 120 -1.46 10.43 8.60
N LEU A 121 -0.37 10.41 7.83
CA LEU A 121 -0.12 9.33 6.90
C LEU A 121 -0.05 7.98 7.62
N LEU A 122 0.74 7.90 8.68
CA LEU A 122 0.88 6.64 9.41
C LEU A 122 -0.44 6.21 10.04
N SER A 123 -1.21 7.16 10.56
CA SER A 123 -2.51 6.85 11.13
C SER A 123 -3.47 6.29 10.08
N LYS A 124 -3.50 6.91 8.90
CA LYS A 124 -4.37 6.46 7.82
C LYS A 124 -3.95 5.09 7.30
N VAL A 125 -2.66 4.86 7.19
CA VAL A 125 -2.15 3.56 6.74
C VAL A 125 -2.57 2.47 7.73
N ALA A 126 -2.40 2.72 9.02
CA ALA A 126 -2.79 1.76 10.04
C ALA A 126 -4.29 1.45 9.95
N SER A 127 -5.10 2.47 9.74
CA SER A 127 -6.54 2.32 9.61
C SER A 127 -6.92 1.46 8.40
N LEU A 128 -6.27 1.71 7.26
CA LEU A 128 -6.56 0.95 6.04
C LEU A 128 -6.21 -0.53 6.22
N ILE A 129 -5.09 -0.81 6.83
CA ILE A 129 -4.67 -2.19 7.04
C ILE A 129 -5.59 -2.88 8.04
N SER A 130 -6.00 -2.18 9.09
CA SER A 130 -6.92 -2.75 10.07
C SER A 130 -8.28 -3.06 9.46
N HIS A 131 -8.80 -2.17 8.62
CA HIS A 131 -10.07 -2.41 7.96
C HIS A 131 -10.00 -3.60 7.00
N ARG A 132 -8.88 -3.75 6.31
CA ARG A 132 -8.68 -4.91 5.45
C ARG A 132 -8.71 -6.20 6.25
N ALA A 133 -8.01 -6.22 7.39
CA ALA A 133 -7.97 -7.40 8.23
C ALA A 133 -9.36 -7.74 8.76
N ALA A 134 -10.13 -6.74 9.17
CA ALA A 134 -11.48 -6.95 9.66
C ALA A 134 -12.39 -7.52 8.58
N ARG A 135 -12.26 -7.02 7.34
CA ARG A 135 -13.06 -7.55 6.24
C ARG A 135 -12.75 -9.03 5.98
N ARG A 136 -11.49 -9.42 6.08
CA ARG A 136 -11.09 -10.81 5.87
C ARG A 136 -11.67 -11.71 6.96
N VAL A 137 -11.60 -11.29 8.20
CA VAL A 137 -12.16 -12.06 9.31
C VAL A 137 -13.66 -12.23 9.13
N ASN A 138 -14.38 -11.17 8.82
CA ASN A 138 -15.82 -11.24 8.61
C ASN A 138 -16.18 -12.19 7.48
N ARG A 139 -15.39 -12.20 6.42
CA ARG A 139 -15.64 -13.09 5.29
C ARG A 139 -15.45 -14.55 5.70
N GLU A 140 -14.41 -14.84 6.45
CA GLU A 140 -14.15 -16.19 6.93
C GLU A 140 -15.27 -16.67 7.86
N VAL A 141 -15.71 -15.82 8.75
CA VAL A 141 -16.80 -16.16 9.67
C VAL A 141 -18.08 -16.48 8.91
N ARG A 142 -18.37 -15.72 7.86
CA ARG A 142 -19.59 -15.95 7.08
C ARG A 142 -19.57 -17.26 6.32
N HIS A 143 -18.40 -17.76 5.99
CA HIS A 143 -18.28 -18.99 5.24
C HIS A 143 -18.27 -20.22 6.13
N ASN A 144 -18.17 -20.03 7.41
CA ASN A 144 -18.25 -21.11 8.36
C ASN A 144 -19.64 -21.21 8.92
#